data_b876488450400189ea5eaa688c8a7568
#
_entry.id   b876488450400189ea5eaa688c8a7568
#
_cell.length_a   1.000
_cell.length_b   1.000
_cell.length_c   1.000
_cell.angle_alpha   90.00
_cell.angle_beta   90.00
_cell.angle_gamma   90.00
#
_symmetry.space_group_name_H-M   'P 1'
#
loop_
_entity.id
_entity.type
_entity.pdbx_description
1 polymer ?
#
loop_
_entity_poly.entity_id
_entity_poly.type
_entity_poly.pdbx_seq_one_letter_code
_entity_poly.pdbx_strand_id
1 'polypeptide(L)'
;GQYPLGAAVKVDGVGASLLAPLLRGEIQPVTNRDRNHLTALMMTGVTAMARATASVMERKGYDYPAQLIGPTLAQADITHISNEIPFLDDCVVQNYENNLTLCSHTNYWAALAASGADIIGLSGNHVNDFGRDGARRSLTWYKENNIPIYGSGFTPDEACAPLLWVDH
;
A
#
# COMPACT_ATOMS: atom_id res chain seq x y z
N GLY A 1 -18.76 -0.37 -10.46
CA GLY A 1 -18.70 -0.34 -11.91
C GLY A 1 -19.87 -1.05 -12.53
N GLN A 2 -20.66 -0.37 -13.37
CA GLN A 2 -21.68 -1.02 -14.18
C GLN A 2 -20.99 -1.84 -15.25
N TYR A 3 -21.09 -3.16 -15.16
CA TYR A 3 -20.74 -4.01 -16.30
C TYR A 3 -21.82 -3.88 -17.36
N PRO A 4 -21.48 -3.57 -18.62
CA PRO A 4 -22.46 -3.56 -19.68
C PRO A 4 -22.99 -4.99 -19.85
N LEU A 5 -24.28 -5.18 -19.58
CA LEU A 5 -25.00 -6.42 -19.87
C LEU A 5 -25.16 -6.55 -21.39
N GLY A 6 -24.05 -6.77 -22.09
CA GLY A 6 -24.04 -6.97 -23.54
C GLY A 6 -23.95 -8.41 -23.99
N ALA A 7 -23.96 -9.37 -23.08
CA ALA A 7 -23.96 -10.77 -23.40
C ALA A 7 -25.34 -11.36 -23.18
N ALA A 8 -25.93 -11.98 -24.21
CA ALA A 8 -27.11 -12.80 -24.05
C ALA A 8 -26.75 -14.03 -23.20
N VAL A 9 -27.11 -13.99 -21.92
CA VAL A 9 -26.98 -15.14 -21.04
C VAL A 9 -28.17 -16.06 -21.35
N LYS A 10 -27.89 -17.27 -21.83
CA LYS A 10 -28.90 -18.32 -21.95
C LYS A 10 -29.23 -18.81 -20.54
N VAL A 11 -30.34 -18.34 -20.03
CA VAL A 11 -30.81 -18.70 -18.68
C VAL A 11 -31.90 -19.77 -18.85
N ASP A 12 -31.81 -20.80 -18.05
CA ASP A 12 -32.92 -21.78 -17.97
C ASP A 12 -34.20 -21.12 -17.40
N GLY A 13 -35.31 -21.81 -17.46
CA GLY A 13 -36.61 -21.25 -17.06
C GLY A 13 -36.65 -20.72 -15.62
N VAL A 14 -35.84 -21.29 -14.72
CA VAL A 14 -35.73 -20.83 -13.33
C VAL A 14 -34.91 -19.56 -13.24
N GLY A 15 -33.78 -19.49 -13.94
CA GLY A 15 -32.95 -18.29 -13.98
C GLY A 15 -33.67 -17.11 -14.62
N ALA A 16 -34.51 -17.33 -15.65
CA ALA A 16 -35.29 -16.28 -16.27
C ALA A 16 -36.33 -15.68 -15.30
N SER A 17 -36.97 -16.50 -14.47
CA SER A 17 -37.94 -16.02 -13.47
C SER A 17 -37.31 -15.18 -12.36
N LEU A 18 -36.03 -15.40 -12.04
CA LEU A 18 -35.30 -14.65 -11.05
C LEU A 18 -34.70 -13.35 -11.63
N LEU A 19 -34.23 -13.40 -12.88
CA LEU A 19 -33.56 -12.26 -13.52
C LEU A 19 -34.52 -11.24 -14.12
N ALA A 20 -35.68 -11.67 -14.63
CA ALA A 20 -36.62 -10.78 -15.29
C ALA A 20 -37.12 -9.63 -14.38
N PRO A 21 -37.50 -9.86 -13.12
CA PRO A 21 -37.87 -8.79 -12.20
C PRO A 21 -36.70 -7.83 -11.88
N LEU A 22 -35.48 -8.37 -11.77
CA LEU A 22 -34.26 -7.59 -11.54
C LEU A 22 -33.97 -6.66 -12.72
N LEU A 23 -34.05 -7.16 -13.95
CA LEU A 23 -33.82 -6.40 -15.17
C LEU A 23 -34.89 -5.33 -15.41
N ARG A 24 -36.11 -5.54 -14.92
CA ARG A 24 -37.19 -4.54 -14.97
C ARG A 24 -37.15 -3.52 -13.83
N GLY A 25 -36.21 -3.65 -12.91
CA GLY A 25 -36.10 -2.76 -11.74
C GLY A 25 -37.19 -3.00 -10.67
N GLU A 26 -37.94 -4.09 -10.79
CA GLU A 26 -39.03 -4.44 -9.85
C GLU A 26 -38.46 -4.96 -8.52
N ILE A 27 -37.23 -5.50 -8.56
CA ILE A 27 -36.49 -5.97 -7.39
C ILE A 27 -35.12 -5.29 -7.38
N GLN A 28 -34.78 -4.65 -6.28
CA GLN A 28 -33.41 -4.20 -6.06
C GLN A 28 -32.51 -5.41 -5.81
N PRO A 29 -31.31 -5.44 -6.40
CA PRO A 29 -30.38 -6.54 -6.15
C PRO A 29 -30.11 -6.60 -4.66
N VAL A 30 -30.54 -7.67 -4.02
CA VAL A 30 -30.14 -7.94 -2.64
C VAL A 30 -28.66 -8.34 -2.71
N THR A 31 -27.81 -7.44 -2.32
CA THR A 31 -26.40 -7.78 -2.16
C THR A 31 -26.24 -8.64 -0.91
N ASN A 32 -25.46 -9.71 -1.03
CA ASN A 32 -25.01 -10.47 0.13
C ASN A 32 -23.81 -9.79 0.83
N ARG A 33 -23.49 -8.56 0.42
CA ARG A 33 -22.44 -7.77 1.01
C ARG A 33 -23.01 -6.96 2.18
N ASP A 34 -22.58 -7.29 3.35
CA ASP A 34 -22.74 -6.42 4.52
C ASP A 34 -21.48 -5.54 4.63
N ARG A 35 -21.65 -4.24 4.44
CA ARG A 35 -20.54 -3.28 4.51
C ARG A 35 -19.88 -3.25 5.89
N ASN A 36 -20.59 -3.61 6.93
CA ASN A 36 -20.04 -3.65 8.27
C ASN A 36 -19.12 -4.87 8.51
N HIS A 37 -19.12 -5.83 7.57
CA HIS A 37 -18.28 -7.03 7.59
C HIS A 37 -17.40 -7.14 6.34
N LEU A 38 -17.18 -6.03 5.63
CA LEU A 38 -16.31 -5.97 4.47
C LEU A 38 -15.13 -5.09 4.78
N THR A 39 -13.94 -5.65 4.66
CA THR A 39 -12.68 -4.91 4.70
C THR A 39 -12.16 -4.71 3.28
N ALA A 40 -11.94 -3.47 2.91
CA ALA A 40 -11.26 -3.10 1.67
C ALA A 40 -9.76 -2.99 1.93
N LEU A 41 -8.99 -3.92 1.40
CA LEU A 41 -7.53 -3.89 1.44
C LEU A 41 -7.00 -3.31 0.12
N MET A 42 -6.25 -2.21 0.20
CA MET A 42 -5.49 -1.67 -0.91
C MET A 42 -4.02 -2.09 -0.77
N MET A 43 -3.47 -2.70 -1.81
CA MET A 43 -2.06 -3.09 -1.83
C MET A 43 -1.36 -2.37 -2.98
N THR A 44 -0.31 -1.63 -2.66
CA THR A 44 0.51 -0.98 -3.68
C THR A 44 1.65 -1.90 -4.15
N GLY A 45 2.26 -1.52 -5.28
CA GLY A 45 3.56 -2.05 -5.67
C GLY A 45 4.69 -1.48 -4.81
N VAL A 46 5.92 -1.76 -5.24
CA VAL A 46 7.14 -1.33 -4.56
C VAL A 46 7.33 0.17 -4.66
N THR A 47 7.66 0.81 -3.54
CA THR A 47 8.04 2.21 -3.45
C THR A 47 9.51 2.37 -3.08
N ALA A 48 10.16 3.37 -3.69
CA ALA A 48 11.50 3.81 -3.37
C ALA A 48 11.59 5.33 -3.55
N MET A 49 11.54 6.07 -2.45
CA MET A 49 11.63 7.53 -2.48
C MET A 49 13.09 7.96 -2.43
N ALA A 50 13.78 7.73 -3.54
CA ALA A 50 15.19 8.02 -3.75
C ALA A 50 15.42 8.72 -5.10
N ARG A 51 16.63 9.12 -5.39
CA ARG A 51 17.09 9.62 -6.68
C ARG A 51 16.22 10.78 -7.21
N ALA A 52 15.71 10.66 -8.46
CA ALA A 52 14.89 11.69 -9.09
C ALA A 52 13.59 11.96 -8.33
N THR A 53 12.95 10.92 -7.78
CA THR A 53 11.75 11.07 -6.94
C THR A 53 12.06 11.91 -5.71
N ALA A 54 13.12 11.58 -4.96
CA ALA A 54 13.56 12.36 -3.80
C ALA A 54 13.89 13.81 -4.19
N SER A 55 14.60 14.03 -5.30
CA SER A 55 14.89 15.37 -5.79
C SER A 55 13.64 16.20 -6.11
N VAL A 56 12.57 15.56 -6.57
CA VAL A 56 11.29 16.24 -6.80
C VAL A 56 10.62 16.55 -5.47
N MET A 57 10.64 15.61 -4.51
CA MET A 57 10.07 15.79 -3.18
C MET A 57 10.74 16.94 -2.42
N GLU A 58 12.06 17.07 -2.50
CA GLU A 58 12.79 18.19 -1.90
C GLU A 58 12.36 19.57 -2.45
N ARG A 59 11.96 19.62 -3.71
CA ARG A 59 11.55 20.88 -4.36
C ARG A 59 10.07 21.20 -4.22
N LYS A 60 9.22 20.17 -4.14
CA LYS A 60 7.75 20.32 -4.23
C LYS A 60 7.01 19.98 -2.95
N GLY A 61 7.71 19.44 -1.95
CA GLY A 61 7.14 18.95 -0.70
C GLY A 61 7.21 17.43 -0.60
N TYR A 62 7.35 16.96 0.63
CA TYR A 62 7.57 15.53 0.90
C TYR A 62 6.34 14.65 0.63
N ASP A 63 5.15 15.23 0.60
CA ASP A 63 3.89 14.57 0.25
C ASP A 63 3.58 14.58 -1.26
N TYR A 64 4.40 15.26 -2.06
CA TYR A 64 4.14 15.47 -3.48
C TYR A 64 3.77 14.20 -4.27
N PRO A 65 4.43 13.04 -4.08
CA PRO A 65 4.05 11.81 -4.78
C PRO A 65 2.63 11.34 -4.46
N ALA A 66 2.11 11.66 -3.28
CA ALA A 66 0.80 11.25 -2.81
C ALA A 66 -0.34 12.20 -3.22
N GLN A 67 -0.05 13.41 -3.68
CA GLN A 67 -1.06 14.44 -3.91
C GLN A 67 -2.20 14.02 -4.86
N LEU A 68 -1.92 13.19 -5.84
CA LEU A 68 -2.94 12.69 -6.78
C LEU A 68 -3.50 11.33 -6.38
N ILE A 69 -2.65 10.39 -6.00
CA ILE A 69 -3.06 8.99 -5.74
C ILE A 69 -3.47 8.77 -4.27
N GLY A 70 -2.90 9.52 -3.35
CA GLY A 70 -3.12 9.37 -1.91
C GLY A 70 -4.60 9.37 -1.53
N PRO A 71 -5.44 10.31 -1.99
CA PRO A 71 -6.87 10.32 -1.68
C PRO A 71 -7.61 9.06 -2.13
N THR A 72 -7.12 8.36 -3.16
CA THR A 72 -7.70 7.09 -3.60
C THR A 72 -7.26 5.93 -2.71
N LEU A 73 -5.97 5.88 -2.37
CA LEU A 73 -5.42 4.83 -1.50
C LEU A 73 -5.99 4.91 -0.09
N ALA A 74 -6.09 6.11 0.46
CA ALA A 74 -6.64 6.36 1.80
C ALA A 74 -8.15 6.10 1.96
N GLN A 75 -8.85 5.67 0.90
CA GLN A 75 -10.26 5.26 0.99
C GLN A 75 -10.42 3.79 1.41
N ALA A 76 -9.36 3.01 1.40
CA ALA A 76 -9.39 1.64 1.88
C ALA A 76 -9.48 1.59 3.41
N ASP A 77 -10.00 0.50 3.95
CA ASP A 77 -9.99 0.23 5.39
C ASP A 77 -8.58 -0.11 5.86
N ILE A 78 -7.78 -0.72 4.97
CA ILE A 78 -6.36 -1.02 5.18
C ILE A 78 -5.59 -0.67 3.91
N THR A 79 -4.60 0.20 4.02
CA THR A 79 -3.66 0.52 2.94
C THR A 79 -2.28 -0.06 3.25
N HIS A 80 -1.89 -1.07 2.49
CA HIS A 80 -0.58 -1.68 2.53
C HIS A 80 0.34 -1.06 1.48
N ILE A 81 1.52 -0.62 1.90
CA ILE A 81 2.55 -0.10 1.01
C ILE A 81 3.83 -0.93 1.14
N SER A 82 4.37 -1.40 0.01
CA SER A 82 5.67 -2.05 -0.01
C SER A 82 6.75 -0.98 -0.13
N ASN A 83 7.66 -0.89 0.85
CA ASN A 83 8.82 0.00 0.79
C ASN A 83 10.11 -0.81 0.76
N GLU A 84 10.90 -0.66 -0.31
CA GLU A 84 12.07 -1.52 -0.54
C GLU A 84 13.38 -0.96 0.00
N ILE A 85 13.42 0.30 0.45
CA ILE A 85 14.64 0.99 0.85
C ILE A 85 14.56 1.48 2.30
N PRO A 86 15.70 1.55 3.04
CA PRO A 86 15.69 1.98 4.43
C PRO A 86 15.38 3.46 4.56
N PHE A 87 14.64 3.84 5.62
CA PHE A 87 14.52 5.21 6.09
C PHE A 87 15.68 5.57 7.01
N LEU A 88 16.42 6.62 6.67
CA LEU A 88 17.57 7.09 7.43
C LEU A 88 17.55 8.63 7.55
N ASP A 89 17.82 9.16 8.73
CA ASP A 89 17.83 10.61 8.99
C ASP A 89 18.96 11.35 8.27
N ASP A 90 20.05 10.65 7.97
CA ASP A 90 21.22 11.14 7.27
C ASP A 90 21.25 10.73 5.79
N CYS A 91 20.13 10.24 5.27
CA CYS A 91 20.01 9.93 3.85
C CYS A 91 20.05 11.20 3.01
N VAL A 92 21.04 11.29 2.13
CA VAL A 92 21.21 12.41 1.20
C VAL A 92 20.73 12.01 -0.19
N VAL A 93 19.99 12.91 -0.84
CA VAL A 93 19.54 12.69 -2.22
C VAL A 93 20.73 12.52 -3.16
N GLN A 94 20.81 11.37 -3.79
CA GLN A 94 21.84 11.03 -4.77
C GLN A 94 21.20 10.86 -6.14
N ASN A 95 21.57 11.73 -7.08
CA ASN A 95 21.03 11.69 -8.44
C ASN A 95 21.90 10.92 -9.44
N TYR A 96 22.82 10.08 -8.95
CA TYR A 96 23.70 9.30 -9.80
C TYR A 96 22.96 8.12 -10.41
N GLU A 97 22.86 8.07 -11.73
CA GLU A 97 22.16 7.00 -12.45
C GLU A 97 22.71 5.60 -12.19
N ASN A 98 24.01 5.50 -11.87
CA ASN A 98 24.71 4.23 -11.67
C ASN A 98 24.81 3.80 -10.21
N ASN A 99 24.28 4.57 -9.26
CA ASN A 99 24.28 4.18 -7.86
C ASN A 99 22.99 3.43 -7.52
N LEU A 100 23.12 2.17 -7.14
CA LEU A 100 22.03 1.31 -6.69
C LEU A 100 21.98 1.17 -5.16
N THR A 101 22.79 1.92 -4.41
CA THR A 101 22.69 2.00 -2.95
C THR A 101 21.67 3.08 -2.59
N LEU A 102 20.50 2.64 -2.18
CA LEU A 102 19.31 3.50 -2.05
C LEU A 102 18.89 3.66 -0.60
N CYS A 103 18.51 4.87 -0.21
CA CYS A 103 17.81 5.18 1.02
C CYS A 103 16.78 6.27 0.81
N SER A 104 15.84 6.39 1.73
CA SER A 104 14.92 7.51 1.89
C SER A 104 15.26 8.32 3.14
N HIS A 105 15.19 9.64 3.05
CA HIS A 105 15.19 10.45 4.27
C HIS A 105 13.88 10.23 5.05
N THR A 106 13.95 10.18 6.38
CA THR A 106 12.78 9.91 7.24
C THR A 106 11.62 10.88 7.02
N ASN A 107 11.88 12.13 6.62
CA ASN A 107 10.86 13.11 6.26
C ASN A 107 9.96 12.67 5.08
N TYR A 108 10.44 11.75 4.23
CA TYR A 108 9.65 11.27 3.09
C TYR A 108 8.52 10.33 3.51
N TRP A 109 8.48 9.92 4.77
CA TRP A 109 7.30 9.30 5.36
C TRP A 109 6.01 10.08 5.10
N ALA A 110 6.10 11.40 4.96
CA ALA A 110 4.95 12.25 4.65
C ALA A 110 4.18 11.78 3.41
N ALA A 111 4.85 11.23 2.38
CA ALA A 111 4.18 10.69 1.20
C ALA A 111 3.39 9.42 1.51
N LEU A 112 3.95 8.50 2.31
CA LEU A 112 3.28 7.26 2.68
C LEU A 112 2.10 7.54 3.63
N ALA A 113 2.30 8.42 4.61
CA ALA A 113 1.24 8.87 5.51
C ALA A 113 0.09 9.55 4.76
N ALA A 114 0.40 10.44 3.80
CA ALA A 114 -0.61 11.09 2.95
C ALA A 114 -1.33 10.13 2.00
N SER A 115 -0.77 8.94 1.79
CA SER A 115 -1.40 7.83 1.06
C SER A 115 -2.25 6.92 1.95
N GLY A 116 -2.38 7.23 3.24
CA GLY A 116 -3.14 6.42 4.18
C GLY A 116 -2.46 5.10 4.56
N ALA A 117 -1.12 5.06 4.60
CA ALA A 117 -0.37 3.84 4.90
C ALA A 117 -0.65 3.33 6.32
N ASP A 118 -1.25 2.14 6.43
CA ASP A 118 -1.49 1.43 7.69
C ASP A 118 -0.42 0.37 7.95
N ILE A 119 0.05 -0.29 6.90
CA ILE A 119 1.01 -1.39 6.99
C ILE A 119 2.12 -1.20 5.96
N ILE A 120 3.37 -1.38 6.38
CA ILE A 120 4.52 -1.31 5.49
C ILE A 120 5.18 -2.69 5.35
N GLY A 121 5.25 -3.18 4.11
CA GLY A 121 6.02 -4.37 3.77
C GLY A 121 7.48 -4.01 3.48
N LEU A 122 8.43 -4.67 4.16
CA LEU A 122 9.86 -4.39 4.08
C LEU A 122 10.67 -5.54 3.44
N SER A 123 10.05 -6.34 2.57
CA SER A 123 10.71 -7.49 1.93
C SER A 123 11.54 -7.12 0.69
N GLY A 124 11.84 -5.84 0.48
CA GLY A 124 12.60 -5.36 -0.66
C GLY A 124 14.08 -5.76 -0.62
N ASN A 125 14.70 -5.89 -1.80
CA ASN A 125 16.10 -6.25 -1.93
C ASN A 125 17.08 -5.13 -1.52
N HIS A 126 16.59 -3.89 -1.38
CA HIS A 126 17.38 -2.72 -1.01
C HIS A 126 17.35 -2.37 0.50
N VAL A 127 16.63 -3.14 1.32
CA VAL A 127 16.55 -2.91 2.79
C VAL A 127 17.91 -2.85 3.46
N ASN A 128 18.90 -3.59 2.94
CA ASN A 128 20.25 -3.67 3.48
C ASN A 128 21.30 -2.86 2.70
N ASP A 129 20.93 -1.94 1.85
CA ASP A 129 21.86 -1.15 1.03
C ASP A 129 22.89 -0.37 1.87
N PHE A 130 22.52 0.02 3.08
CA PHE A 130 23.39 0.66 4.08
C PHE A 130 23.85 -0.34 5.14
N GLY A 131 23.94 -1.62 4.80
CA GLY A 131 24.36 -2.68 5.67
C GLY A 131 23.41 -2.95 6.83
N ARG A 132 23.82 -3.81 7.74
CA ARG A 132 22.99 -4.20 8.90
C ARG A 132 22.70 -3.03 9.84
N ASP A 133 23.61 -2.07 9.94
CA ASP A 133 23.42 -0.88 10.77
C ASP A 133 22.30 0.01 10.19
N GLY A 134 22.36 0.31 8.90
CA GLY A 134 21.30 1.06 8.21
C GLY A 134 19.94 0.39 8.33
N ALA A 135 19.88 -0.92 8.12
CA ALA A 135 18.64 -1.68 8.30
C ALA A 135 18.11 -1.60 9.74
N ARG A 136 18.98 -1.74 10.75
CA ARG A 136 18.60 -1.59 12.16
C ARG A 136 18.06 -0.21 12.48
N ARG A 137 18.73 0.85 12.01
CA ARG A 137 18.28 2.25 12.20
C ARG A 137 16.90 2.46 11.60
N SER A 138 16.67 1.98 10.39
CA SER A 138 15.37 2.04 9.72
C SER A 138 14.27 1.29 10.50
N LEU A 139 14.54 0.04 10.93
CA LEU A 139 13.59 -0.74 11.74
C LEU A 139 13.29 -0.08 13.08
N THR A 140 14.30 0.49 13.73
CA THR A 140 14.12 1.23 14.99
C THR A 140 13.22 2.45 14.75
N TRP A 141 13.45 3.18 13.68
CA TRP A 141 12.64 4.34 13.33
C TRP A 141 11.16 3.97 13.11
N TYR A 142 10.85 2.91 12.36
CA TYR A 142 9.48 2.41 12.20
C TYR A 142 8.84 2.08 13.55
N LYS A 143 9.59 1.38 14.42
CA LYS A 143 9.11 0.97 15.74
C LYS A 143 8.83 2.17 16.66
N GLU A 144 9.72 3.15 16.70
CA GLU A 144 9.58 4.36 17.51
C GLU A 144 8.40 5.22 17.04
N ASN A 145 8.06 5.16 15.75
CA ASN A 145 6.91 5.87 15.18
C ASN A 145 5.62 5.03 15.20
N ASN A 146 5.64 3.83 15.83
CA ASN A 146 4.49 2.92 15.91
C ASN A 146 3.89 2.54 14.55
N ILE A 147 4.73 2.42 13.52
CA ILE A 147 4.30 2.04 12.18
C ILE A 147 4.35 0.52 12.06
N PRO A 148 3.22 -0.16 11.77
CA PRO A 148 3.19 -1.60 11.58
C PRO A 148 4.02 -2.03 10.37
N ILE A 149 4.95 -2.96 10.58
CA ILE A 149 5.84 -3.48 9.55
C ILE A 149 5.88 -5.01 9.55
N TYR A 150 6.23 -5.60 8.42
CA TYR A 150 6.55 -7.03 8.31
C TYR A 150 7.57 -7.27 7.19
N GLY A 151 8.13 -8.50 7.12
CA GLY A 151 9.07 -8.92 6.08
C GLY A 151 10.50 -8.44 6.31
N SER A 152 10.79 -7.88 7.48
CA SER A 152 12.14 -7.57 7.97
C SER A 152 12.13 -7.58 9.50
N GLY A 153 13.31 -7.72 10.12
CA GLY A 153 13.44 -7.77 11.59
C GLY A 153 14.89 -7.72 12.03
N PHE A 154 15.10 -7.61 13.35
CA PHE A 154 16.43 -7.65 13.96
C PHE A 154 17.01 -9.07 14.01
N THR A 155 16.13 -10.07 13.94
CA THR A 155 16.45 -11.50 13.90
C THR A 155 15.73 -12.19 12.74
N PRO A 156 16.16 -13.38 12.30
CA PRO A 156 15.43 -14.16 11.30
C PRO A 156 13.99 -14.48 11.72
N ASP A 157 13.76 -14.76 12.99
CA ASP A 157 12.43 -15.07 13.51
C ASP A 157 11.50 -13.86 13.40
N GLU A 158 11.97 -12.65 13.74
CA GLU A 158 11.21 -11.42 13.55
C GLU A 158 10.92 -11.15 12.07
N ALA A 159 11.89 -11.35 11.20
CA ALA A 159 11.73 -11.14 9.76
C ALA A 159 10.73 -12.11 9.13
N CYS A 160 10.57 -13.31 9.68
CA CYS A 160 9.62 -14.33 9.24
C CYS A 160 8.28 -14.26 9.97
N ALA A 161 8.16 -13.43 11.01
CA ALA A 161 6.92 -13.33 11.78
C ALA A 161 5.80 -12.71 10.93
N PRO A 162 4.59 -13.30 10.93
CA PRO A 162 3.45 -12.70 10.27
C PRO A 162 2.97 -11.47 11.05
N LEU A 163 2.56 -10.43 10.34
CA LEU A 163 1.78 -9.35 10.92
C LEU A 163 0.30 -9.77 10.95
N LEU A 164 -0.27 -9.81 12.14
CA LEU A 164 -1.70 -10.08 12.32
C LEU A 164 -2.43 -8.74 12.45
N TRP A 165 -3.42 -8.55 11.61
CA TRP A 165 -4.31 -7.40 11.66
C TRP A 165 -5.73 -7.89 11.83
N VAL A 166 -6.46 -7.29 12.76
CA VAL A 166 -7.87 -7.59 13.00
C VAL A 166 -8.67 -6.33 12.68
N ASP A 167 -9.56 -6.46 11.72
CA ASP A 167 -10.50 -5.43 11.32
C ASP A 167 -11.92 -6.00 11.55
N HIS A 168 -12.71 -5.40 12.38
CA HIS A 168 -14.02 -5.87 12.92
C HIS A 168 -13.97 -6.87 14.07
#